data_d6b541e7edd4d9a3f766d541f7611c3d
#
_entry.id   d6b541e7edd4d9a3f766d541f7611c3d
#
_cell.length_a   1.000
_cell.length_b   1.000
_cell.length_c   1.000
_cell.angle_alpha   90.00
_cell.angle_beta   90.00
_cell.angle_gamma   90.00
#
_symmetry.space_group_name_H-M   'P 1'
#
loop_
_entity.id
_entity.type
_entity.pdbx_description
1 polymer ?
#
loop_
_entity_poly.entity_id
_entity_poly.type
_entity_poly.pdbx_seq_one_letter_code
_entity_poly.pdbx_strand_id
1 'polypeptide(L)'
;MTSLLDALRVLDLTDHKGFFCGKILADLGADVIKIEKPGGDPARHLGPFYGDAPDPEKNLHWFAYNLNKRSITLDIEAAEGKTLFKRLVQGAHIVIESCPVGYLDQLELGYTALSAINPRIILTSITPFGHTGPCKDYKGTDVVCMAMGGLAYITGNAEDSPLRVSFPQSYLLASAEAAAATMIAHYYRETTGLGQHVDVSIQASVAGKLANAIPTWELSHAVLRREGSYMFGRGAKLRMRLLWPCKDGYVTFALMGGKLGAKSNEVVARWIVEEGMAPDFFKKIDWPSLDMAKQTQEDQERLEGVVAKFFAKYTKEEIYRRANKEGVLLCPQSSCKDILENTQLQSRDFWAKVEHPELGATITYPGPFLKATRTPPVIRRRAPLIGEHNAEVYKGELGLSEQELGTMRRDGVI
;
A
#
# COMPACT_ATOMS: atom_id res chain seq x y z
N MET A 1 -11.00 23.94 10.30
CA MET A 1 -11.84 23.15 9.38
C MET A 1 -12.00 21.78 10.00
N THR A 2 -13.20 21.26 10.08
CA THR A 2 -13.47 19.89 10.53
C THR A 2 -12.93 18.91 9.49
N SER A 3 -12.21 17.88 9.92
CA SER A 3 -11.73 16.81 9.05
C SER A 3 -12.80 15.69 8.95
N LEU A 4 -12.61 14.74 8.03
CA LEU A 4 -13.55 13.62 7.86
C LEU A 4 -13.74 12.79 9.13
N LEU A 5 -12.64 12.57 9.89
CA LEU A 5 -12.60 11.70 11.07
C LEU A 5 -12.13 12.44 12.34
N ASP A 6 -12.28 13.77 12.42
CA ASP A 6 -11.77 14.59 13.53
C ASP A 6 -12.38 14.24 14.91
N ALA A 7 -13.57 13.63 14.92
CA ALA A 7 -14.19 13.15 16.14
C ALA A 7 -13.66 11.78 16.62
N LEU A 8 -12.80 11.10 15.86
CA LEU A 8 -12.34 9.76 16.17
C LEU A 8 -10.94 9.78 16.79
N ARG A 9 -10.81 9.12 17.93
CA ARG A 9 -9.53 8.80 18.57
C ARG A 9 -9.16 7.34 18.34
N VAL A 10 -7.92 7.12 17.88
CA VAL A 10 -7.36 5.81 17.57
C VAL A 10 -6.12 5.58 18.40
N LEU A 11 -6.04 4.47 19.12
CA LEU A 11 -4.81 3.99 19.75
C LEU A 11 -4.13 2.99 18.82
N ASP A 12 -2.91 3.27 18.42
CA ASP A 12 -2.15 2.51 17.43
C ASP A 12 -1.01 1.73 18.07
N LEU A 13 -1.23 0.43 18.31
CA LEU A 13 -0.25 -0.54 18.80
C LEU A 13 0.42 -1.33 17.66
N THR A 14 0.19 -0.96 16.39
CA THR A 14 0.75 -1.71 15.27
C THR A 14 2.27 -1.54 15.17
N ASP A 15 2.95 -2.54 14.63
CA ASP A 15 4.29 -2.40 14.06
C ASP A 15 4.22 -2.12 12.54
N HIS A 16 5.34 -2.28 11.85
CA HIS A 16 5.43 -2.04 10.39
C HIS A 16 4.41 -2.83 9.54
N LYS A 17 3.78 -3.88 10.07
CA LYS A 17 2.70 -4.62 9.40
C LYS A 17 1.41 -3.79 9.28
N GLY A 18 1.14 -2.92 10.26
CA GLY A 18 -0.10 -2.16 10.34
C GLY A 18 0.03 -0.65 10.29
N PHE A 19 1.24 -0.08 10.25
CA PHE A 19 1.45 1.39 10.26
C PHE A 19 0.59 2.14 9.26
N PHE A 20 0.40 1.57 8.06
CA PHE A 20 -0.35 2.22 7.00
C PHE A 20 -1.85 2.31 7.31
N CYS A 21 -2.41 1.38 8.09
CA CYS A 21 -3.78 1.49 8.59
C CYS A 21 -3.96 2.76 9.44
N GLY A 22 -3.12 2.93 10.46
CA GLY A 22 -3.13 4.12 11.31
C GLY A 22 -2.87 5.41 10.53
N LYS A 23 -1.97 5.36 9.53
CA LYS A 23 -1.71 6.51 8.63
C LYS A 23 -2.95 6.91 7.83
N ILE A 24 -3.66 5.97 7.22
CA ILE A 24 -4.89 6.26 6.47
C ILE A 24 -5.90 6.97 7.37
N LEU A 25 -6.13 6.47 8.57
CA LEU A 25 -7.06 7.08 9.52
C LEU A 25 -6.60 8.49 9.94
N ALA A 26 -5.29 8.67 10.20
CA ALA A 26 -4.70 9.96 10.56
C ALA A 26 -4.78 10.98 9.42
N ASP A 27 -4.52 10.57 8.17
CA ASP A 27 -4.61 11.44 6.99
C ASP A 27 -6.07 11.89 6.73
N LEU A 28 -7.04 11.04 7.07
CA LEU A 28 -8.46 11.36 7.02
C LEU A 28 -8.93 12.22 8.20
N GLY A 29 -8.06 12.51 9.15
CA GLY A 29 -8.30 13.47 10.22
C GLY A 29 -8.45 12.90 11.62
N ALA A 30 -8.45 11.58 11.81
CA ALA A 30 -8.52 10.99 13.14
C ALA A 30 -7.33 11.43 14.02
N ASP A 31 -7.57 11.53 15.32
CA ASP A 31 -6.54 11.69 16.35
C ASP A 31 -5.90 10.32 16.63
N VAL A 32 -4.83 10.00 15.91
CA VAL A 32 -4.13 8.72 16.05
C VAL A 32 -2.95 8.87 17.00
N ILE A 33 -2.99 8.16 18.11
CA ILE A 33 -1.91 8.08 19.10
C ILE A 33 -1.15 6.77 18.87
N LYS A 34 0.03 6.86 18.29
CA LYS A 34 0.97 5.74 18.17
C LYS A 34 1.57 5.46 19.54
N ILE A 35 1.42 4.22 20.00
CA ILE A 35 1.96 3.75 21.27
C ILE A 35 3.17 2.88 20.98
N GLU A 36 4.32 3.28 21.50
CA GLU A 36 5.60 2.60 21.35
C GLU A 36 6.11 2.14 22.72
N LYS A 37 6.92 1.08 22.78
CA LYS A 37 7.65 0.79 24.02
C LYS A 37 8.65 1.92 24.32
N PRO A 38 9.04 2.13 25.58
CA PRO A 38 10.17 3.01 25.91
C PRO A 38 11.41 2.66 25.06
N GLY A 39 11.99 3.68 24.43
CA GLY A 39 13.05 3.49 23.44
C GLY A 39 12.58 3.40 21.98
N GLY A 40 11.28 3.39 21.72
CA GLY A 40 10.70 3.43 20.38
C GLY A 40 10.34 2.05 19.79
N ASP A 41 9.66 2.08 18.67
CA ASP A 41 9.27 0.88 17.93
C ASP A 41 10.48 0.22 17.27
N PRO A 42 10.64 -1.10 17.31
CA PRO A 42 11.72 -1.81 16.64
C PRO A 42 11.86 -1.50 15.15
N ALA A 43 10.76 -1.16 14.46
CA ALA A 43 10.79 -0.80 13.06
C ALA A 43 11.56 0.51 12.77
N ARG A 44 11.77 1.37 13.76
CA ARG A 44 12.60 2.56 13.64
C ARG A 44 14.06 2.24 13.31
N HIS A 45 14.50 0.98 13.56
CA HIS A 45 15.86 0.50 13.28
C HIS A 45 16.00 -0.19 11.91
N LEU A 46 14.91 -0.29 11.14
CA LEU A 46 14.88 -0.99 9.85
C LEU A 46 15.21 -0.04 8.68
N GLY A 47 16.13 0.74 8.55
CA GLY A 47 16.45 1.58 7.37
C GLY A 47 15.46 1.55 6.16
N PRO A 48 15.65 2.34 5.16
CA PRO A 48 16.73 3.32 4.99
C PRO A 48 16.61 4.53 5.93
N PHE A 49 17.75 5.21 6.14
CA PHE A 49 17.82 6.35 7.03
C PHE A 49 18.16 7.63 6.26
N TYR A 50 17.68 8.76 6.75
CA TYR A 50 18.07 10.07 6.22
C TYR A 50 19.57 10.30 6.43
N GLY A 51 20.27 10.64 5.34
CA GLY A 51 21.73 10.82 5.37
C GLY A 51 22.56 9.53 5.54
N ASP A 52 21.94 8.35 5.27
CA ASP A 52 22.57 7.03 5.33
C ASP A 52 23.22 6.66 6.69
N ALA A 53 22.89 7.39 7.77
CA ALA A 53 23.39 7.13 9.12
C ALA A 53 22.28 6.47 9.97
N PRO A 54 22.50 5.26 10.53
CA PRO A 54 21.52 4.59 11.38
C PRO A 54 21.16 5.44 12.60
N ASP A 55 19.89 5.86 12.65
CA ASP A 55 19.33 6.68 13.72
C ASP A 55 17.82 6.41 13.76
N PRO A 56 17.25 5.93 14.88
CA PRO A 56 15.83 5.62 15.00
C PRO A 56 14.91 6.82 14.77
N GLU A 57 15.43 8.04 14.91
CA GLU A 57 14.70 9.28 14.64
C GLU A 57 14.87 9.79 13.20
N LYS A 58 15.63 9.06 12.36
CA LYS A 58 15.87 9.38 10.95
C LYS A 58 15.43 8.30 9.98
N ASN A 59 14.58 7.40 10.42
CA ASN A 59 14.09 6.29 9.61
C ASN A 59 13.08 6.79 8.56
N LEU A 60 13.39 6.61 7.25
CA LEU A 60 12.54 7.08 6.16
C LEU A 60 11.24 6.28 6.03
N HIS A 61 11.25 5.00 6.40
CA HIS A 61 10.04 4.18 6.45
C HIS A 61 9.09 4.68 7.56
N TRP A 62 9.62 5.00 8.74
CA TRP A 62 8.87 5.62 9.81
C TRP A 62 8.24 6.94 9.37
N PHE A 63 9.02 7.81 8.72
CA PHE A 63 8.53 9.08 8.22
C PHE A 63 7.36 8.89 7.23
N ALA A 64 7.47 7.94 6.30
CA ALA A 64 6.44 7.71 5.29
C ALA A 64 5.10 7.24 5.87
N TYR A 65 5.13 6.40 6.92
CA TYR A 65 3.93 5.70 7.41
C TYR A 65 3.39 6.18 8.75
N ASN A 66 4.01 7.19 9.37
CA ASN A 66 3.55 7.73 10.65
C ASN A 66 3.26 9.24 10.62
N LEU A 67 3.15 9.84 9.43
CA LEU A 67 2.65 11.21 9.27
C LEU A 67 1.28 11.37 9.96
N ASN A 68 1.00 12.58 10.44
CA ASN A 68 -0.25 12.96 11.11
C ASN A 68 -0.53 12.27 12.45
N LYS A 69 0.30 11.32 12.90
CA LYS A 69 0.14 10.67 14.22
C LYS A 69 0.79 11.49 15.34
N ARG A 70 0.32 11.30 16.56
CA ARG A 70 1.03 11.62 17.80
C ARG A 70 1.76 10.36 18.26
N SER A 71 2.85 10.47 19.04
CA SER A 71 3.55 9.33 19.64
C SER A 71 3.62 9.49 21.16
N ILE A 72 3.35 8.40 21.86
CA ILE A 72 3.66 8.22 23.26
C ILE A 72 4.45 6.93 23.47
N THR A 73 5.28 6.92 24.49
CA THR A 73 5.93 5.68 24.97
C THR A 73 5.12 5.06 26.10
N LEU A 74 4.89 3.74 26.06
CA LEU A 74 4.17 3.01 27.10
C LEU A 74 4.53 1.53 27.07
N ASP A 75 5.03 1.01 28.18
CA ASP A 75 5.19 -0.42 28.36
C ASP A 75 3.89 -1.05 28.87
N ILE A 76 3.10 -1.62 27.96
CA ILE A 76 1.84 -2.29 28.27
C ILE A 76 2.02 -3.65 28.98
N GLU A 77 3.24 -4.14 29.12
CA GLU A 77 3.55 -5.35 29.91
C GLU A 77 3.67 -5.03 31.41
N ALA A 78 4.08 -3.81 31.77
CA ALA A 78 4.11 -3.33 33.13
C ALA A 78 2.69 -3.11 33.71
N ALA A 79 2.50 -3.33 34.99
CA ALA A 79 1.17 -3.20 35.67
C ALA A 79 0.62 -1.76 35.55
N GLU A 80 1.47 -0.77 35.77
CA GLU A 80 1.14 0.65 35.65
C GLU A 80 0.83 1.00 34.21
N GLY A 81 1.60 0.44 33.24
CA GLY A 81 1.38 0.64 31.82
C GLY A 81 0.05 0.08 31.34
N LYS A 82 -0.34 -1.13 31.81
CA LYS A 82 -1.68 -1.68 31.57
C LYS A 82 -2.79 -0.77 32.11
N THR A 83 -2.58 -0.22 33.29
CA THR A 83 -3.55 0.68 33.93
C THR A 83 -3.70 1.96 33.11
N LEU A 84 -2.61 2.56 32.65
CA LEU A 84 -2.64 3.73 31.78
C LEU A 84 -3.29 3.43 30.43
N PHE A 85 -2.97 2.29 29.81
CA PHE A 85 -3.59 1.89 28.55
C PHE A 85 -5.11 1.75 28.69
N LYS A 86 -5.58 1.09 29.78
CA LYS A 86 -7.02 0.98 30.08
C LYS A 86 -7.68 2.36 30.27
N ARG A 87 -6.99 3.34 30.87
CA ARG A 87 -7.49 4.73 30.95
C ARG A 87 -7.57 5.39 29.58
N LEU A 88 -6.59 5.19 28.70
CA LEU A 88 -6.64 5.69 27.33
C LEU A 88 -7.81 5.11 26.53
N VAL A 89 -8.11 3.81 26.71
CA VAL A 89 -9.22 3.10 26.07
C VAL A 89 -10.59 3.68 26.43
N GLN A 90 -10.76 4.20 27.65
CA GLN A 90 -12.02 4.87 28.06
C GLN A 90 -12.40 6.04 27.14
N GLY A 91 -11.41 6.80 26.65
CA GLY A 91 -11.58 7.92 25.74
C GLY A 91 -11.34 7.61 24.27
N ALA A 92 -11.05 6.35 23.93
CA ALA A 92 -10.76 5.94 22.57
C ALA A 92 -12.00 5.39 21.84
N HIS A 93 -11.97 5.47 20.53
CA HIS A 93 -13.01 4.92 19.66
C HIS A 93 -12.55 3.63 18.98
N ILE A 94 -11.25 3.52 18.71
CA ILE A 94 -10.63 2.44 17.95
C ILE A 94 -9.28 2.12 18.59
N VAL A 95 -8.96 0.83 18.66
CA VAL A 95 -7.61 0.31 18.88
C VAL A 95 -7.22 -0.46 17.65
N ILE A 96 -6.05 -0.21 17.10
CA ILE A 96 -5.47 -1.02 16.01
C ILE A 96 -4.17 -1.67 16.50
N GLU A 97 -3.98 -2.94 16.18
CA GLU A 97 -2.81 -3.70 16.65
C GLU A 97 -2.33 -4.69 15.58
N SER A 98 -1.08 -5.15 15.69
CA SER A 98 -0.50 -6.21 14.85
C SER A 98 0.37 -7.18 15.65
N CYS A 99 0.01 -7.38 16.92
CA CYS A 99 0.68 -8.26 17.83
C CYS A 99 0.49 -9.75 17.44
N PRO A 100 1.29 -10.66 17.98
CA PRO A 100 1.01 -12.09 17.88
C PRO A 100 -0.38 -12.43 18.43
N VAL A 101 -1.05 -13.40 17.81
CA VAL A 101 -2.38 -13.85 18.25
C VAL A 101 -2.36 -14.25 19.74
N GLY A 102 -3.31 -13.74 20.51
CA GLY A 102 -3.42 -14.02 21.95
C GLY A 102 -2.50 -13.17 22.84
N TYR A 103 -1.58 -12.38 22.30
CA TYR A 103 -0.68 -11.55 23.11
C TYR A 103 -1.43 -10.53 23.98
N LEU A 104 -2.38 -9.78 23.39
CA LEU A 104 -3.18 -8.84 24.16
C LEU A 104 -4.11 -9.55 25.16
N ASP A 105 -4.61 -10.74 24.83
CA ASP A 105 -5.43 -11.52 25.76
C ASP A 105 -4.63 -11.95 27.00
N GLN A 106 -3.38 -12.38 26.83
CA GLN A 106 -2.47 -12.72 27.95
C GLN A 106 -2.18 -11.51 28.85
N LEU A 107 -2.22 -10.30 28.29
CA LEU A 107 -2.06 -9.07 29.05
C LEU A 107 -3.38 -8.54 29.64
N GLU A 108 -4.50 -9.21 29.45
CA GLU A 108 -5.85 -8.73 29.80
C GLU A 108 -6.21 -7.40 29.10
N LEU A 109 -5.74 -7.25 27.85
CA LEU A 109 -5.96 -6.11 26.97
C LEU A 109 -6.59 -6.53 25.63
N GLY A 110 -7.06 -7.78 25.51
CA GLY A 110 -7.80 -8.27 24.34
C GLY A 110 -9.22 -7.69 24.26
N TYR A 111 -9.93 -7.97 23.16
CA TYR A 111 -11.24 -7.37 22.90
C TYR A 111 -12.24 -7.54 24.05
N THR A 112 -12.32 -8.72 24.66
CA THR A 112 -13.23 -8.99 25.79
C THR A 112 -12.96 -8.06 26.98
N ALA A 113 -11.70 -7.84 27.32
CA ALA A 113 -11.33 -6.95 28.41
C ALA A 113 -11.56 -5.47 28.06
N LEU A 114 -11.23 -5.07 26.82
CA LEU A 114 -11.41 -3.68 26.37
C LEU A 114 -12.89 -3.32 26.23
N SER A 115 -13.73 -4.21 25.71
CA SER A 115 -15.17 -3.99 25.57
C SER A 115 -15.90 -3.93 26.91
N ALA A 116 -15.38 -4.57 27.95
CA ALA A 116 -15.90 -4.42 29.33
C ALA A 116 -15.64 -3.00 29.89
N ILE A 117 -14.56 -2.32 29.45
CA ILE A 117 -14.24 -0.94 29.84
C ILE A 117 -15.01 0.06 28.97
N ASN A 118 -15.05 -0.20 27.67
CA ASN A 118 -15.70 0.64 26.67
C ASN A 118 -16.48 -0.23 25.69
N PRO A 119 -17.78 -0.45 25.86
CA PRO A 119 -18.59 -1.31 24.99
C PRO A 119 -18.66 -0.83 23.53
N ARG A 120 -18.28 0.42 23.28
CA ARG A 120 -18.25 1.02 21.93
C ARG A 120 -16.88 0.86 21.25
N ILE A 121 -15.87 0.26 21.91
CA ILE A 121 -14.53 0.13 21.35
C ILE A 121 -14.51 -0.81 20.14
N ILE A 122 -13.81 -0.40 19.10
CA ILE A 122 -13.47 -1.25 17.96
C ILE A 122 -12.02 -1.66 18.12
N LEU A 123 -11.75 -2.97 18.15
CA LEU A 123 -10.40 -3.52 18.10
C LEU A 123 -10.15 -4.07 16.69
N THR A 124 -9.17 -3.55 15.97
CA THR A 124 -8.77 -4.07 14.66
C THR A 124 -7.39 -4.73 14.76
N SER A 125 -7.34 -6.02 14.54
CA SER A 125 -6.12 -6.84 14.57
C SER A 125 -5.65 -7.15 13.15
N ILE A 126 -4.36 -6.93 12.86
CA ILE A 126 -3.73 -7.16 11.56
C ILE A 126 -2.64 -8.22 11.75
N THR A 127 -2.94 -9.48 11.44
CA THR A 127 -2.02 -10.58 11.70
C THR A 127 -1.71 -11.36 10.41
N PRO A 128 -0.59 -12.09 10.33
CA PRO A 128 -0.23 -12.81 9.12
C PRO A 128 -1.32 -13.73 8.56
N PHE A 129 -2.04 -14.45 9.44
CA PHE A 129 -3.00 -15.48 9.03
C PHE A 129 -4.40 -15.34 9.66
N GLY A 130 -4.65 -14.27 10.43
CA GLY A 130 -5.89 -14.10 11.19
C GLY A 130 -5.84 -14.79 12.56
N HIS A 131 -6.86 -14.51 13.38
CA HIS A 131 -6.98 -15.03 14.76
C HIS A 131 -7.53 -16.45 14.83
N THR A 132 -7.94 -17.05 13.72
CA THR A 132 -8.53 -18.38 13.64
C THR A 132 -7.84 -19.27 12.61
N GLY A 133 -8.11 -20.56 12.66
CA GLY A 133 -7.56 -21.52 11.70
C GLY A 133 -6.20 -22.12 12.10
N PRO A 134 -5.70 -23.08 11.33
CA PRO A 134 -4.53 -23.90 11.70
C PRO A 134 -3.20 -23.12 11.66
N CYS A 135 -3.13 -22.00 10.94
CA CYS A 135 -1.92 -21.21 10.81
C CYS A 135 -1.88 -19.96 11.70
N LYS A 136 -2.88 -19.75 12.58
CA LYS A 136 -3.01 -18.53 13.38
C LYS A 136 -1.77 -18.16 14.20
N ASP A 137 -1.05 -19.18 14.67
CA ASP A 137 0.16 -19.00 15.51
C ASP A 137 1.48 -18.99 14.70
N TYR A 138 1.38 -19.08 13.36
CA TYR A 138 2.55 -19.07 12.51
C TYR A 138 3.12 -17.65 12.37
N LYS A 139 4.45 -17.58 12.33
CA LYS A 139 5.15 -16.34 12.00
C LYS A 139 5.07 -16.08 10.49
N GLY A 140 4.68 -14.86 10.11
CA GLY A 140 4.59 -14.45 8.72
C GLY A 140 5.29 -13.11 8.50
N THR A 141 6.25 -13.09 7.57
CA THR A 141 6.79 -11.85 7.02
C THR A 141 6.04 -11.49 5.73
N ASP A 142 6.32 -10.32 5.17
CA ASP A 142 5.73 -9.88 3.89
C ASP A 142 5.87 -10.97 2.81
N VAL A 143 7.08 -11.49 2.60
CA VAL A 143 7.33 -12.50 1.57
C VAL A 143 6.57 -13.80 1.83
N VAL A 144 6.39 -14.20 3.09
CA VAL A 144 5.62 -15.39 3.46
C VAL A 144 4.14 -15.18 3.14
N CYS A 145 3.57 -14.03 3.52
CA CYS A 145 2.17 -13.71 3.24
C CYS A 145 1.92 -13.54 1.73
N MET A 146 2.85 -12.95 0.98
CA MET A 146 2.80 -12.85 -0.48
C MET A 146 2.84 -14.24 -1.14
N ALA A 147 3.67 -15.15 -0.64
CA ALA A 147 3.78 -16.52 -1.16
C ALA A 147 2.54 -17.35 -0.84
N MET A 148 2.11 -17.38 0.41
CA MET A 148 0.94 -18.14 0.86
C MET A 148 -0.40 -17.55 0.40
N GLY A 149 -0.42 -16.26 0.07
CA GLY A 149 -1.56 -15.58 -0.57
C GLY A 149 -1.59 -15.71 -2.09
N GLY A 150 -0.56 -16.32 -2.71
CA GLY A 150 -0.50 -16.67 -4.13
C GLY A 150 0.07 -15.57 -5.05
N LEU A 151 0.21 -14.33 -4.59
CA LEU A 151 0.64 -13.24 -5.46
C LEU A 151 2.09 -13.38 -5.93
N ALA A 152 2.98 -13.89 -5.07
CA ALA A 152 4.37 -14.16 -5.46
C ALA A 152 4.47 -15.21 -6.57
N TYR A 153 3.57 -16.22 -6.58
CA TYR A 153 3.56 -17.29 -7.58
C TYR A 153 3.34 -16.75 -9.00
N ILE A 154 2.50 -15.72 -9.17
CA ILE A 154 2.18 -15.13 -10.48
C ILE A 154 3.04 -13.92 -10.85
N THR A 155 3.98 -13.52 -9.98
CA THR A 155 4.88 -12.37 -10.22
C THR A 155 6.23 -12.84 -10.74
N GLY A 156 6.69 -12.27 -11.86
CA GLY A 156 7.95 -12.58 -12.52
C GLY A 156 7.80 -13.17 -13.91
N ASN A 157 8.91 -13.59 -14.52
CA ASN A 157 8.92 -14.26 -15.81
C ASN A 157 8.58 -15.75 -15.67
N ALA A 158 8.08 -16.35 -16.75
CA ALA A 158 7.66 -17.76 -16.75
C ALA A 158 8.79 -18.73 -16.43
N GLU A 159 9.99 -18.42 -16.93
CA GLU A 159 11.19 -19.26 -16.85
C GLU A 159 11.94 -19.07 -15.54
N ASP A 160 11.67 -17.99 -14.80
CA ASP A 160 12.36 -17.66 -13.56
C ASP A 160 11.61 -18.14 -12.31
N SER A 161 12.30 -18.10 -11.18
CA SER A 161 11.66 -18.28 -9.87
C SER A 161 10.59 -17.21 -9.60
N PRO A 162 9.59 -17.48 -8.74
CA PRO A 162 8.69 -16.43 -8.25
C PRO A 162 9.42 -15.22 -7.71
N LEU A 163 8.97 -14.03 -8.05
CA LEU A 163 9.60 -12.79 -7.62
C LEU A 163 8.87 -12.17 -6.43
N ARG A 164 9.65 -11.65 -5.50
CA ARG A 164 9.16 -10.73 -4.49
C ARG A 164 9.03 -9.33 -5.12
N VAL A 165 7.92 -8.65 -4.87
CA VAL A 165 7.83 -7.21 -5.11
C VAL A 165 8.80 -6.49 -4.15
N SER A 166 9.54 -5.50 -4.65
CA SER A 166 10.60 -4.81 -3.89
C SER A 166 10.09 -3.99 -2.69
N PHE A 167 8.80 -3.99 -2.44
CA PHE A 167 8.12 -3.26 -1.38
C PHE A 167 7.21 -4.22 -0.59
N PRO A 168 6.93 -4.02 0.71
CA PRO A 168 6.11 -4.92 1.52
C PRO A 168 4.61 -4.83 1.17
N GLN A 169 4.24 -5.35 0.01
CA GLN A 169 2.89 -5.24 -0.57
C GLN A 169 1.81 -5.89 0.28
N SER A 170 2.08 -7.04 0.89
CA SER A 170 1.09 -7.73 1.71
C SER A 170 0.64 -6.88 2.89
N TYR A 171 1.57 -6.18 3.52
CA TYR A 171 1.29 -5.28 4.65
C TYR A 171 0.47 -4.06 4.23
N LEU A 172 0.79 -3.48 3.07
CA LEU A 172 0.04 -2.33 2.55
C LEU A 172 -1.38 -2.71 2.15
N LEU A 173 -1.55 -3.88 1.50
CA LEU A 173 -2.87 -4.40 1.13
C LEU A 173 -3.74 -4.64 2.38
N ALA A 174 -3.20 -5.37 3.35
CA ALA A 174 -3.93 -5.66 4.58
C ALA A 174 -4.22 -4.40 5.40
N SER A 175 -3.28 -3.47 5.49
CA SER A 175 -3.48 -2.20 6.21
C SER A 175 -4.59 -1.35 5.57
N ALA A 176 -4.67 -1.29 4.25
CA ALA A 176 -5.73 -0.56 3.56
C ALA A 176 -7.10 -1.23 3.78
N GLU A 177 -7.17 -2.55 3.73
CA GLU A 177 -8.40 -3.30 4.04
C GLU A 177 -8.78 -3.17 5.51
N ALA A 178 -7.82 -3.19 6.43
CA ALA A 178 -8.05 -2.96 7.85
C ALA A 178 -8.65 -1.57 8.12
N ALA A 179 -8.13 -0.52 7.46
CA ALA A 179 -8.72 0.81 7.57
C ALA A 179 -10.17 0.83 7.06
N ALA A 180 -10.44 0.20 5.92
CA ALA A 180 -11.81 0.10 5.38
C ALA A 180 -12.73 -0.71 6.31
N ALA A 181 -12.30 -1.87 6.79
CA ALA A 181 -13.07 -2.72 7.69
C ALA A 181 -13.33 -2.02 9.04
N THR A 182 -12.35 -1.28 9.56
CA THR A 182 -12.51 -0.46 10.77
C THR A 182 -13.59 0.61 10.57
N MET A 183 -13.65 1.25 9.40
CA MET A 183 -14.69 2.25 9.11
C MET A 183 -16.07 1.62 8.91
N ILE A 184 -16.16 0.40 8.37
CA ILE A 184 -17.41 -0.38 8.31
C ILE A 184 -17.88 -0.72 9.73
N ALA A 185 -16.98 -1.16 10.61
CA ALA A 185 -17.27 -1.41 12.01
C ALA A 185 -17.70 -0.13 12.76
N HIS A 186 -17.07 1.02 12.41
CA HIS A 186 -17.49 2.32 12.95
C HIS A 186 -18.92 2.67 12.52
N TYR A 187 -19.27 2.50 11.25
CA TYR A 187 -20.63 2.72 10.76
C TYR A 187 -21.66 1.84 11.51
N TYR A 188 -21.34 0.54 11.71
CA TYR A 188 -22.16 -0.36 12.51
C TYR A 188 -22.32 0.15 13.95
N ARG A 189 -21.23 0.59 14.57
CA ARG A 189 -21.25 1.16 15.93
C ARG A 189 -22.13 2.40 16.04
N GLU A 190 -22.14 3.27 15.06
CA GLU A 190 -23.01 4.46 15.07
C GLU A 190 -24.50 4.11 15.00
N THR A 191 -24.85 2.99 14.38
CA THR A 191 -26.23 2.52 14.28
C THR A 191 -26.71 1.69 15.46
N THR A 192 -25.78 0.92 16.12
CA THR A 192 -26.12 -0.04 17.16
C THR A 192 -25.67 0.36 18.56
N GLY A 193 -24.73 1.27 18.66
CA GLY A 193 -24.07 1.63 19.91
C GLY A 193 -22.96 0.65 20.36
N LEU A 194 -22.72 -0.45 19.62
CA LEU A 194 -21.80 -1.50 19.99
C LEU A 194 -20.54 -1.52 19.12
N GLY A 195 -19.37 -1.66 19.76
CA GLY A 195 -18.11 -1.96 19.09
C GLY A 195 -17.99 -3.43 18.70
N GLN A 196 -16.89 -3.78 18.04
CA GLN A 196 -16.60 -5.17 17.65
C GLN A 196 -15.11 -5.41 17.44
N HIS A 197 -14.72 -6.68 17.43
CA HIS A 197 -13.40 -7.09 16.99
C HIS A 197 -13.40 -7.29 15.47
N VAL A 198 -12.42 -6.67 14.80
CA VAL A 198 -12.18 -6.78 13.36
C VAL A 198 -10.87 -7.55 13.15
N ASP A 199 -10.97 -8.77 12.68
CA ASP A 199 -9.82 -9.64 12.41
C ASP A 199 -9.43 -9.58 10.93
N VAL A 200 -8.22 -9.08 10.62
CA VAL A 200 -7.70 -8.93 9.27
C VAL A 200 -6.48 -9.83 9.07
N SER A 201 -6.65 -10.85 8.24
CA SER A 201 -5.57 -11.72 7.81
C SER A 201 -4.81 -11.12 6.63
N ILE A 202 -3.50 -10.91 6.78
CA ILE A 202 -2.64 -10.42 5.69
C ILE A 202 -2.66 -11.41 4.51
N GLN A 203 -2.61 -12.71 4.77
CA GLN A 203 -2.74 -13.75 3.73
C GLN A 203 -4.06 -13.63 2.97
N ALA A 204 -5.18 -13.47 3.67
CA ALA A 204 -6.49 -13.37 3.06
C ALA A 204 -6.61 -12.10 2.20
N SER A 205 -6.05 -10.98 2.68
CA SER A 205 -5.99 -9.74 1.92
C SER A 205 -5.22 -9.90 0.60
N VAL A 206 -4.12 -10.64 0.60
CA VAL A 206 -3.36 -10.96 -0.63
C VAL A 206 -4.18 -11.87 -1.55
N ALA A 207 -4.73 -12.96 -1.02
CA ALA A 207 -5.51 -13.93 -1.81
C ALA A 207 -6.77 -13.30 -2.43
N GLY A 208 -7.42 -12.39 -1.72
CA GLY A 208 -8.58 -11.63 -2.20
C GLY A 208 -8.29 -10.76 -3.44
N LYS A 209 -7.03 -10.37 -3.68
CA LYS A 209 -6.63 -9.64 -4.90
C LYS A 209 -6.48 -10.55 -6.12
N LEU A 210 -6.44 -11.86 -5.93
CA LEU A 210 -6.41 -12.86 -7.00
C LEU A 210 -7.82 -13.32 -7.37
N ALA A 211 -8.78 -12.43 -7.34
CA ALA A 211 -10.21 -12.73 -7.53
C ALA A 211 -10.55 -13.48 -8.84
N ASN A 212 -9.71 -13.36 -9.87
CA ASN A 212 -9.86 -14.12 -11.13
C ASN A 212 -9.13 -15.46 -11.14
N ALA A 213 -8.17 -15.70 -10.28
CA ALA A 213 -7.35 -16.92 -10.28
C ALA A 213 -8.17 -18.13 -9.84
N ILE A 214 -8.98 -17.99 -8.79
CA ILE A 214 -9.79 -19.08 -8.25
C ILE A 214 -10.91 -19.49 -9.23
N PRO A 215 -11.74 -18.57 -9.77
CA PRO A 215 -12.70 -18.93 -10.81
C PRO A 215 -12.08 -19.53 -12.08
N THR A 216 -10.87 -19.08 -12.46
CA THR A 216 -10.15 -19.68 -13.60
C THR A 216 -9.82 -21.15 -13.33
N TRP A 217 -9.34 -21.47 -12.13
CA TRP A 217 -9.11 -22.86 -11.73
C TRP A 217 -10.41 -23.67 -11.65
N GLU A 218 -11.43 -23.16 -10.95
CA GLU A 218 -12.71 -23.86 -10.74
C GLU A 218 -13.44 -24.17 -12.06
N LEU A 219 -13.41 -23.25 -13.02
CA LEU A 219 -14.16 -23.39 -14.28
C LEU A 219 -13.39 -24.08 -15.39
N SER A 220 -12.08 -23.95 -15.44
CA SER A 220 -11.26 -24.43 -16.57
C SER A 220 -10.07 -25.30 -16.17
N HIS A 221 -9.85 -25.52 -14.87
CA HIS A 221 -8.69 -26.21 -14.30
C HIS A 221 -7.34 -25.65 -14.79
N ALA A 222 -7.33 -24.37 -15.16
CA ALA A 222 -6.14 -23.67 -15.62
C ALA A 222 -5.46 -22.94 -14.46
N VAL A 223 -4.18 -23.23 -14.25
CA VAL A 223 -3.36 -22.53 -13.27
C VAL A 223 -2.78 -21.28 -13.92
N LEU A 224 -3.10 -20.10 -13.38
CA LEU A 224 -2.46 -18.86 -13.79
C LEU A 224 -0.95 -18.96 -13.54
N ARG A 225 -0.16 -18.48 -14.50
CA ARG A 225 1.30 -18.56 -14.45
C ARG A 225 1.90 -17.14 -14.46
N ARG A 226 3.17 -17.05 -14.15
CA ARG A 226 3.96 -15.84 -14.37
C ARG A 226 4.10 -15.60 -15.87
N GLU A 227 3.91 -14.35 -16.27
CA GLU A 227 3.96 -13.96 -17.68
C GLU A 227 5.00 -12.86 -17.94
N GLY A 228 5.54 -12.25 -16.89
CA GLY A 228 6.57 -11.23 -16.98
C GLY A 228 6.13 -10.01 -17.78
N SER A 229 6.89 -9.75 -18.87
CA SER A 229 6.61 -8.66 -19.79
C SER A 229 5.54 -8.98 -20.85
N TYR A 230 4.84 -10.10 -20.70
CA TYR A 230 3.87 -10.62 -21.66
C TYR A 230 2.52 -10.86 -21.02
N MET A 231 1.54 -11.13 -21.84
CA MET A 231 0.23 -11.68 -21.44
C MET A 231 -0.22 -12.74 -22.42
N PHE A 232 -1.03 -13.70 -21.96
CA PHE A 232 -1.76 -14.56 -22.87
C PHE A 232 -3.09 -13.91 -23.27
N GLY A 233 -3.38 -13.89 -24.55
CA GLY A 233 -4.69 -13.44 -25.04
C GLY A 233 -5.81 -14.35 -24.51
N ARG A 234 -6.97 -13.80 -24.17
CA ARG A 234 -8.15 -14.58 -23.77
C ARG A 234 -8.53 -15.55 -24.87
N GLY A 235 -8.46 -16.85 -24.59
CA GLY A 235 -8.75 -17.92 -25.54
C GLY A 235 -7.70 -18.13 -26.63
N ALA A 236 -6.63 -17.35 -26.64
CA ALA A 236 -5.52 -17.52 -27.57
C ALA A 236 -4.34 -18.22 -26.89
N LYS A 237 -3.70 -19.11 -27.62
CA LYS A 237 -2.44 -19.74 -27.21
C LYS A 237 -1.23 -18.81 -27.39
N LEU A 238 -1.48 -17.54 -27.74
CA LEU A 238 -0.47 -16.56 -28.06
C LEU A 238 -0.01 -15.80 -26.83
N ARG A 239 1.29 -15.75 -26.67
CA ARG A 239 2.00 -14.87 -25.74
C ARG A 239 2.24 -13.52 -26.43
N MET A 240 1.64 -12.44 -25.91
CA MET A 240 1.74 -11.10 -26.49
C MET A 240 2.56 -10.21 -25.58
N ARG A 241 3.48 -9.45 -26.13
CA ARG A 241 4.29 -8.51 -25.37
C ARG A 241 3.46 -7.31 -24.89
N LEU A 242 3.57 -6.99 -23.61
CA LEU A 242 2.99 -5.79 -23.01
C LEU A 242 4.02 -4.71 -22.68
N LEU A 243 5.19 -5.12 -22.18
CA LEU A 243 6.24 -4.19 -21.77
C LEU A 243 7.33 -4.14 -22.83
N TRP A 244 7.57 -2.96 -23.35
CA TRP A 244 8.49 -2.71 -24.46
C TRP A 244 9.64 -1.84 -24.01
N PRO A 245 10.89 -2.24 -24.25
CA PRO A 245 12.02 -1.36 -24.01
C PRO A 245 11.98 -0.17 -24.96
N CYS A 246 12.32 0.99 -24.45
CA CYS A 246 12.54 2.23 -25.17
C CYS A 246 13.88 2.84 -24.74
N LYS A 247 14.25 4.02 -25.28
CA LYS A 247 15.56 4.60 -25.10
C LYS A 247 15.95 4.86 -23.63
N ASP A 248 14.97 5.15 -22.77
CA ASP A 248 15.17 5.55 -21.37
C ASP A 248 14.34 4.73 -20.36
N GLY A 249 13.91 3.54 -20.75
CA GLY A 249 13.13 2.66 -19.88
C GLY A 249 12.16 1.78 -20.64
N TYR A 250 10.89 1.77 -20.21
CA TYR A 250 9.86 0.90 -20.79
C TYR A 250 8.54 1.64 -21.00
N VAL A 251 7.79 1.17 -22.01
CA VAL A 251 6.39 1.57 -22.24
C VAL A 251 5.49 0.35 -22.26
N THR A 252 4.22 0.53 -21.92
CA THR A 252 3.19 -0.49 -22.03
C THR A 252 2.42 -0.28 -23.33
N PHE A 253 2.34 -1.31 -24.16
CA PHE A 253 1.54 -1.33 -25.37
C PHE A 253 1.18 -2.79 -25.70
N ALA A 254 -0.01 -3.05 -26.22
CA ALA A 254 -0.44 -4.38 -26.63
C ALA A 254 -0.87 -4.37 -28.10
N LEU A 255 -0.25 -5.24 -28.90
CA LEU A 255 -0.70 -5.56 -30.26
C LEU A 255 -1.91 -6.47 -30.17
N MET A 256 -3.09 -5.91 -29.95
CA MET A 256 -4.35 -6.67 -29.85
C MET A 256 -5.09 -6.69 -31.17
N GLY A 257 -5.62 -7.86 -31.53
CA GLY A 257 -6.51 -7.98 -32.70
C GLY A 257 -7.92 -7.43 -32.46
N GLY A 258 -8.70 -7.40 -33.53
CA GLY A 258 -10.08 -6.96 -33.54
C GLY A 258 -10.28 -5.46 -33.28
N LYS A 259 -11.53 -5.05 -33.11
CA LYS A 259 -11.92 -3.63 -32.99
C LYS A 259 -11.27 -2.89 -31.83
N LEU A 260 -10.95 -3.56 -30.74
CA LEU A 260 -10.34 -2.93 -29.55
C LEU A 260 -8.90 -2.49 -29.78
N GLY A 261 -8.11 -3.28 -30.49
CA GLY A 261 -6.69 -2.98 -30.76
C GLY A 261 -6.45 -2.22 -32.05
N ALA A 262 -7.34 -2.38 -33.03
CA ALA A 262 -7.15 -1.91 -34.40
C ALA A 262 -6.68 -0.45 -34.48
N LYS A 263 -7.37 0.48 -33.83
CA LYS A 263 -7.03 1.91 -33.87
C LYS A 263 -5.60 2.17 -33.38
N SER A 264 -5.21 1.60 -32.25
CA SER A 264 -3.86 1.78 -31.70
C SER A 264 -2.80 1.13 -32.57
N ASN A 265 -3.09 -0.05 -33.10
CA ASN A 265 -2.18 -0.77 -34.01
C ASN A 265 -1.98 0.00 -35.33
N GLU A 266 -3.06 0.49 -35.95
CA GLU A 266 -3.01 1.26 -37.19
C GLU A 266 -2.17 2.54 -37.03
N VAL A 267 -2.35 3.26 -35.92
CA VAL A 267 -1.61 4.48 -35.67
C VAL A 267 -0.12 4.17 -35.48
N VAL A 268 0.23 3.19 -34.67
CA VAL A 268 1.62 2.79 -34.47
C VAL A 268 2.23 2.25 -35.74
N ALA A 269 1.49 1.46 -36.51
CA ALA A 269 1.96 0.97 -37.83
C ALA A 269 2.21 2.10 -38.81
N ARG A 270 1.35 3.09 -38.88
CA ARG A 270 1.55 4.28 -39.69
C ARG A 270 2.83 5.02 -39.29
N TRP A 271 3.10 5.24 -38.03
CA TRP A 271 4.34 5.86 -37.58
C TRP A 271 5.57 5.08 -38.03
N ILE A 272 5.52 3.76 -37.94
CA ILE A 272 6.61 2.89 -38.40
C ILE A 272 6.82 2.99 -39.93
N VAL A 273 5.72 3.10 -40.71
CA VAL A 273 5.77 3.30 -42.18
C VAL A 273 6.33 4.69 -42.54
N GLU A 274 5.84 5.74 -41.89
CA GLU A 274 6.29 7.13 -42.10
C GLU A 274 7.79 7.28 -41.89
N GLU A 275 8.36 6.51 -40.96
CA GLU A 275 9.80 6.54 -40.68
C GLU A 275 10.63 5.55 -41.51
N GLY A 276 10.01 4.90 -42.49
CA GLY A 276 10.72 3.98 -43.40
C GLY A 276 11.18 2.68 -42.71
N MET A 277 10.64 2.35 -41.55
CA MET A 277 11.04 1.18 -40.75
C MET A 277 10.17 -0.07 -41.00
N ALA A 278 9.08 0.09 -41.73
CA ALA A 278 8.14 -0.99 -42.01
C ALA A 278 8.64 -1.93 -43.13
N PRO A 279 8.86 -3.23 -42.85
CA PRO A 279 9.09 -4.20 -43.94
C PRO A 279 7.80 -4.41 -44.76
N ASP A 280 7.93 -4.97 -45.96
CA ASP A 280 6.81 -5.09 -46.88
C ASP A 280 5.64 -5.90 -46.39
N PHE A 281 5.90 -6.94 -45.58
CA PHE A 281 4.82 -7.73 -44.98
C PHE A 281 4.01 -6.89 -44.02
N PHE A 282 4.65 -6.00 -43.22
CA PHE A 282 4.02 -5.18 -42.20
C PHE A 282 3.09 -4.13 -42.80
N LYS A 283 3.46 -3.55 -43.94
CA LYS A 283 2.64 -2.60 -44.68
C LYS A 283 1.32 -3.17 -45.24
N LYS A 284 1.25 -4.52 -45.37
CA LYS A 284 0.11 -5.23 -45.96
C LYS A 284 -0.91 -5.73 -44.95
N ILE A 285 -0.68 -5.46 -43.64
CA ILE A 285 -1.55 -5.96 -42.57
C ILE A 285 -2.83 -5.14 -42.54
N ASP A 286 -3.94 -5.85 -42.60
CA ASP A 286 -5.28 -5.31 -42.27
C ASP A 286 -5.53 -5.42 -40.78
N TRP A 287 -5.19 -4.39 -40.04
CA TRP A 287 -5.25 -4.36 -38.57
C TRP A 287 -6.67 -4.58 -38.01
N PRO A 288 -7.75 -4.01 -38.59
CA PRO A 288 -9.12 -4.27 -38.18
C PRO A 288 -9.53 -5.73 -38.31
N SER A 289 -9.05 -6.42 -39.32
CA SER A 289 -9.36 -7.82 -39.61
C SER A 289 -8.38 -8.82 -38.95
N LEU A 290 -7.39 -8.33 -38.21
CA LEU A 290 -6.39 -9.17 -37.57
C LEU A 290 -7.06 -10.07 -36.51
N ASP A 291 -7.14 -11.37 -36.80
CA ASP A 291 -7.72 -12.38 -35.93
C ASP A 291 -6.61 -13.09 -35.13
N MET A 292 -6.50 -12.75 -33.86
CA MET A 292 -5.49 -13.33 -32.96
C MET A 292 -5.64 -14.84 -32.78
N ALA A 293 -6.81 -15.40 -33.03
CA ALA A 293 -7.02 -16.85 -32.95
C ALA A 293 -6.37 -17.60 -34.11
N LYS A 294 -6.13 -16.92 -35.21
CA LYS A 294 -5.48 -17.44 -36.42
C LYS A 294 -3.98 -17.14 -36.50
N GLN A 295 -3.48 -16.26 -35.62
CA GLN A 295 -2.06 -15.94 -35.58
C GLN A 295 -1.24 -17.09 -35.00
N THR A 296 -0.07 -17.35 -35.54
CA THR A 296 0.95 -18.18 -34.91
C THR A 296 1.81 -17.36 -33.97
N GLN A 297 2.53 -18.02 -33.06
CA GLN A 297 3.48 -17.34 -32.18
C GLN A 297 4.60 -16.66 -32.98
N GLU A 298 5.05 -17.29 -34.08
CA GLU A 298 6.07 -16.74 -34.96
C GLU A 298 5.58 -15.46 -35.67
N ASP A 299 4.33 -15.43 -36.16
CA ASP A 299 3.74 -14.24 -36.74
C ASP A 299 3.68 -13.08 -35.73
N GLN A 300 3.24 -13.40 -34.50
CA GLN A 300 3.19 -12.42 -33.41
C GLN A 300 4.57 -11.86 -33.08
N GLU A 301 5.57 -12.70 -32.90
CA GLU A 301 6.96 -12.30 -32.64
C GLU A 301 7.57 -11.47 -33.77
N ARG A 302 7.23 -11.80 -35.01
CA ARG A 302 7.65 -11.04 -36.19
C ARG A 302 7.08 -9.63 -36.19
N LEU A 303 5.81 -9.45 -35.83
CA LEU A 303 5.17 -8.14 -35.67
C LEU A 303 5.81 -7.38 -34.50
N GLU A 304 5.97 -8.03 -33.37
CA GLU A 304 6.58 -7.48 -32.18
C GLU A 304 8.02 -7.02 -32.45
N GLY A 305 8.78 -7.75 -33.26
CA GLY A 305 10.14 -7.37 -33.64
C GLY A 305 10.23 -6.04 -34.38
N VAL A 306 9.22 -5.71 -35.20
CA VAL A 306 9.15 -4.41 -35.92
C VAL A 306 8.83 -3.28 -34.94
N VAL A 307 7.83 -3.48 -34.10
CA VAL A 307 7.39 -2.50 -33.08
C VAL A 307 8.49 -2.24 -32.04
N ALA A 308 9.20 -3.29 -31.60
CA ALA A 308 10.31 -3.15 -30.65
C ALA A 308 11.43 -2.26 -31.19
N LYS A 309 11.82 -2.45 -32.45
CA LYS A 309 12.84 -1.60 -33.13
C LYS A 309 12.41 -0.14 -33.19
N PHE A 310 11.13 0.12 -33.42
CA PHE A 310 10.58 1.47 -33.44
C PHE A 310 10.63 2.10 -32.05
N PHE A 311 10.09 1.45 -31.01
CA PHE A 311 10.07 2.01 -29.66
C PHE A 311 11.47 2.25 -29.09
N ALA A 312 12.44 1.41 -29.42
CA ALA A 312 13.83 1.58 -28.99
C ALA A 312 14.50 2.91 -29.43
N LYS A 313 13.94 3.59 -30.44
CA LYS A 313 14.47 4.88 -30.94
C LYS A 313 14.03 6.08 -30.09
N TYR A 314 12.99 5.95 -29.30
CA TYR A 314 12.32 7.04 -28.61
C TYR A 314 12.43 6.93 -27.10
N THR A 315 12.37 8.09 -26.43
CA THR A 315 12.16 8.15 -24.99
C THR A 315 10.70 7.85 -24.63
N LYS A 316 10.45 7.50 -23.39
CA LYS A 316 9.10 7.30 -22.84
C LYS A 316 8.18 8.48 -23.10
N GLU A 317 8.71 9.69 -22.88
CA GLU A 317 7.96 10.93 -23.03
C GLU A 317 7.61 11.24 -24.48
N GLU A 318 8.56 11.06 -25.41
CA GLU A 318 8.35 11.28 -26.84
C GLU A 318 7.24 10.39 -27.38
N ILE A 319 7.30 9.08 -27.09
CA ILE A 319 6.27 8.12 -27.52
C ILE A 319 4.93 8.40 -26.84
N TYR A 320 4.92 8.65 -25.54
CA TYR A 320 3.70 8.91 -24.80
C TYR A 320 2.97 10.16 -25.30
N ARG A 321 3.71 11.25 -25.54
CA ARG A 321 3.13 12.48 -26.10
C ARG A 321 2.50 12.26 -27.48
N ARG A 322 3.19 11.49 -28.33
CA ARG A 322 2.67 11.11 -29.68
C ARG A 322 1.43 10.22 -29.54
N ALA A 323 1.47 9.23 -28.65
CA ALA A 323 0.36 8.32 -28.38
C ALA A 323 -0.88 9.05 -27.85
N ASN A 324 -0.70 9.95 -26.89
CA ASN A 324 -1.79 10.70 -26.28
C ASN A 324 -2.49 11.63 -27.29
N LYS A 325 -1.71 12.29 -28.17
CA LYS A 325 -2.26 13.15 -29.22
C LYS A 325 -3.17 12.40 -30.19
N GLU A 326 -2.89 11.12 -30.48
CA GLU A 326 -3.62 10.32 -31.46
C GLU A 326 -4.54 9.25 -30.84
N GLY A 327 -4.62 9.22 -29.51
CA GLY A 327 -5.49 8.30 -28.76
C GLY A 327 -5.05 6.85 -28.83
N VAL A 328 -3.73 6.61 -28.86
CA VAL A 328 -3.14 5.27 -28.77
C VAL A 328 -3.12 4.81 -27.31
N LEU A 329 -3.51 3.56 -27.05
CA LEU A 329 -3.44 2.94 -25.72
C LEU A 329 -1.99 2.53 -25.41
N LEU A 330 -1.21 3.50 -25.00
CA LEU A 330 0.19 3.36 -24.64
C LEU A 330 0.50 4.24 -23.43
N CYS A 331 1.24 3.68 -22.44
CA CYS A 331 1.66 4.39 -21.24
C CYS A 331 3.13 4.14 -20.92
N PRO A 332 3.86 5.15 -20.38
CA PRO A 332 5.22 4.95 -19.88
C PRO A 332 5.21 4.14 -18.58
N GLN A 333 6.26 3.35 -18.36
CA GLN A 333 6.56 2.79 -17.04
C GLN A 333 7.32 3.85 -16.24
N SER A 334 6.64 4.41 -15.25
CA SER A 334 7.16 5.52 -14.46
C SER A 334 8.09 5.05 -13.34
N SER A 335 9.28 5.62 -13.27
CA SER A 335 10.15 5.57 -12.10
C SER A 335 9.63 6.49 -10.98
N CYS A 336 10.20 6.39 -9.77
CA CYS A 336 9.86 7.32 -8.68
C CYS A 336 10.11 8.79 -9.06
N LYS A 337 11.16 9.06 -9.85
CA LYS A 337 11.44 10.40 -10.40
C LYS A 337 10.32 10.85 -11.34
N ASP A 338 9.94 10.00 -12.30
CA ASP A 338 8.87 10.32 -13.24
C ASP A 338 7.53 10.58 -12.52
N ILE A 339 7.24 9.85 -11.44
CA ILE A 339 6.04 10.06 -10.62
C ILE A 339 6.09 11.43 -9.93
N LEU A 340 7.24 11.82 -9.35
CA LEU A 340 7.39 13.11 -8.69
C LEU A 340 7.22 14.28 -9.68
N GLU A 341 7.70 14.13 -10.90
CA GLU A 341 7.63 15.12 -11.99
C GLU A 341 6.29 15.06 -12.77
N ASN A 342 5.39 14.12 -12.44
CA ASN A 342 4.15 13.89 -13.16
C ASN A 342 3.21 15.10 -13.07
N THR A 343 2.89 15.71 -14.20
CA THR A 343 2.06 16.93 -14.29
C THR A 343 0.64 16.72 -13.82
N GLN A 344 0.06 15.52 -14.00
CA GLN A 344 -1.28 15.20 -13.51
C GLN A 344 -1.30 15.17 -11.97
N LEU A 345 -0.30 14.57 -11.32
CA LEU A 345 -0.20 14.55 -9.86
C LEU A 345 0.08 15.95 -9.30
N GLN A 346 0.92 16.73 -9.98
CA GLN A 346 1.17 18.14 -9.63
C GLN A 346 -0.11 18.98 -9.73
N SER A 347 -0.85 18.89 -10.83
CA SER A 347 -2.10 19.65 -11.04
C SER A 347 -3.23 19.22 -10.08
N ARG A 348 -3.10 18.06 -9.45
CA ARG A 348 -3.99 17.58 -8.40
C ARG A 348 -3.55 17.99 -7.00
N ASP A 349 -2.45 18.72 -6.84
CA ASP A 349 -1.84 19.06 -5.54
C ASP A 349 -1.60 17.81 -4.68
N PHE A 350 -1.12 16.73 -5.33
CA PHE A 350 -0.96 15.44 -4.65
C PHE A 350 0.23 15.45 -3.68
N TRP A 351 1.24 16.28 -3.90
CA TRP A 351 2.46 16.31 -3.11
C TRP A 351 2.34 17.23 -1.90
N ALA A 352 2.68 16.72 -0.73
CA ALA A 352 2.75 17.49 0.51
C ALA A 352 4.22 17.75 0.88
N LYS A 353 4.56 19.03 1.09
CA LYS A 353 5.87 19.43 1.62
C LYS A 353 5.75 19.53 3.13
N VAL A 354 6.57 18.77 3.85
CA VAL A 354 6.55 18.69 5.32
C VAL A 354 7.91 19.08 5.86
N GLU A 355 7.91 20.02 6.77
CA GLU A 355 9.13 20.46 7.48
C GLU A 355 9.53 19.44 8.55
N HIS A 356 10.82 19.17 8.62
CA HIS A 356 11.48 18.37 9.63
C HIS A 356 12.51 19.24 10.36
N PRO A 357 12.10 19.98 11.38
CA PRO A 357 13.01 20.90 12.09
C PRO A 357 14.25 20.22 12.67
N GLU A 358 14.07 18.96 13.13
CA GLU A 358 15.15 18.12 13.67
C GLU A 358 16.21 17.74 12.62
N LEU A 359 15.87 17.84 11.33
CA LEU A 359 16.78 17.58 10.21
C LEU A 359 17.25 18.87 9.52
N GLY A 360 16.62 20.01 9.82
CA GLY A 360 16.80 21.25 9.06
C GLY A 360 16.37 21.11 7.59
N ALA A 361 15.40 20.26 7.29
CA ALA A 361 15.02 19.89 5.92
C ALA A 361 13.50 19.88 5.72
N THR A 362 13.08 20.09 4.47
CA THR A 362 11.70 19.88 4.02
C THR A 362 11.66 18.69 3.09
N ILE A 363 10.82 17.69 3.41
CA ILE A 363 10.69 16.46 2.64
C ILE A 363 9.33 16.47 1.92
N THR A 364 9.32 16.02 0.67
CA THR A 364 8.09 15.85 -0.12
C THR A 364 7.51 14.45 0.07
N TYR A 365 6.24 14.38 0.44
CA TYR A 365 5.49 13.14 0.64
C TYR A 365 4.31 13.03 -0.32
N PRO A 366 3.87 11.79 -0.64
CA PRO A 366 2.54 11.60 -1.19
C PRO A 366 1.49 12.13 -0.22
N GLY A 367 0.59 12.96 -0.72
CA GLY A 367 -0.55 13.45 0.05
C GLY A 367 -1.66 12.40 0.20
N PRO A 368 -2.80 12.77 0.78
CA PRO A 368 -3.94 11.88 0.93
C PRO A 368 -4.46 11.35 -0.40
N PHE A 369 -4.90 10.10 -0.42
CA PHE A 369 -5.34 9.41 -1.64
C PHE A 369 -6.65 9.93 -2.24
N LEU A 370 -7.40 10.76 -1.51
CA LEU A 370 -8.68 11.32 -1.96
C LEU A 370 -8.71 12.85 -1.83
N LYS A 371 -9.61 13.48 -2.58
CA LYS A 371 -10.02 14.88 -2.40
C LYS A 371 -11.49 14.91 -1.99
N ALA A 372 -11.80 15.53 -0.86
CA ALA A 372 -13.17 15.76 -0.40
C ALA A 372 -13.48 17.26 -0.49
N THR A 373 -14.62 17.62 -1.06
CA THR A 373 -14.93 19.02 -1.36
C THR A 373 -15.21 19.88 -0.13
N ARG A 374 -15.70 19.29 0.96
CA ARG A 374 -16.03 19.99 2.21
C ARG A 374 -15.02 19.80 3.32
N THR A 375 -14.39 18.65 3.36
CA THR A 375 -13.45 18.23 4.41
C THR A 375 -12.19 17.66 3.77
N PRO A 376 -11.39 18.48 3.05
CA PRO A 376 -10.20 17.99 2.37
C PRO A 376 -9.20 17.42 3.37
N PRO A 377 -8.78 16.16 3.20
CA PRO A 377 -7.73 15.61 4.04
C PRO A 377 -6.39 16.28 3.73
N VAL A 378 -5.58 16.50 4.77
CA VAL A 378 -4.30 17.19 4.65
C VAL A 378 -3.22 16.54 5.53
N ILE A 379 -1.97 16.63 5.11
CA ILE A 379 -0.83 16.33 5.98
C ILE A 379 -0.62 17.54 6.88
N ARG A 380 -0.88 17.37 8.19
CA ARG A 380 -0.87 18.42 9.21
C ARG A 380 0.44 18.48 9.98
N ARG A 381 1.12 17.32 10.12
CA ARG A 381 2.37 17.19 10.88
C ARG A 381 3.24 16.08 10.32
N ARG A 382 4.55 16.20 10.55
CA ARG A 382 5.51 15.13 10.27
C ARG A 382 5.26 13.90 11.16
N ALA A 383 5.93 12.80 10.84
CA ALA A 383 5.97 11.65 11.72
C ALA A 383 6.59 12.05 13.08
N PRO A 384 6.03 11.56 14.20
CA PRO A 384 6.47 11.98 15.52
C PRO A 384 7.82 11.35 15.91
N LEU A 385 8.58 12.05 16.74
CA LEU A 385 9.72 11.51 17.45
C LEU A 385 9.25 10.56 18.58
N ILE A 386 10.17 9.79 19.14
CA ILE A 386 9.86 8.83 20.23
C ILE A 386 9.29 9.58 21.43
N GLY A 387 8.06 9.25 21.83
CA GLY A 387 7.41 9.82 22.98
C GLY A 387 7.18 11.35 22.93
N GLU A 388 7.23 11.94 21.74
CA GLU A 388 7.13 13.40 21.54
C GLU A 388 5.90 14.01 22.21
N HIS A 389 4.82 13.25 22.32
CA HIS A 389 3.55 13.72 22.87
C HIS A 389 3.23 13.17 24.27
N ASN A 390 4.23 12.59 24.96
CA ASN A 390 4.03 12.07 26.33
C ASN A 390 3.44 13.11 27.28
N ALA A 391 3.98 14.33 27.30
CA ALA A 391 3.49 15.39 28.17
C ALA A 391 2.05 15.82 27.81
N GLU A 392 1.77 15.96 26.50
CA GLU A 392 0.46 16.33 26.01
C GLU A 392 -0.62 15.31 26.43
N VAL A 393 -0.35 14.03 26.24
CA VAL A 393 -1.31 12.97 26.51
C VAL A 393 -1.40 12.66 28.00
N TYR A 394 -0.28 12.42 28.67
CA TYR A 394 -0.31 11.97 30.06
C TYR A 394 -0.66 13.09 31.04
N LYS A 395 -0.07 14.26 30.87
CA LYS A 395 -0.37 15.41 31.75
C LYS A 395 -1.60 16.17 31.28
N GLY A 396 -1.65 16.50 29.98
CA GLY A 396 -2.72 17.32 29.42
C GLY A 396 -4.09 16.62 29.40
N GLU A 397 -4.12 15.34 28.99
CA GLU A 397 -5.40 14.64 28.81
C GLU A 397 -5.73 13.68 29.97
N LEU A 398 -4.73 12.97 30.52
CA LEU A 398 -4.95 12.04 31.63
C LEU A 398 -4.78 12.67 33.01
N GLY A 399 -4.28 13.91 33.10
CA GLY A 399 -4.14 14.65 34.35
C GLY A 399 -3.06 14.12 35.31
N LEU A 400 -2.03 13.41 34.79
CA LEU A 400 -0.91 12.95 35.60
C LEU A 400 -0.02 14.13 36.03
N SER A 401 0.44 14.08 37.26
CA SER A 401 1.40 15.05 37.81
C SER A 401 2.82 14.83 37.26
N GLU A 402 3.67 15.85 37.32
CA GLU A 402 5.09 15.73 36.98
C GLU A 402 5.82 14.69 37.84
N GLN A 403 5.41 14.52 39.09
CA GLN A 403 5.99 13.52 40.00
C GLN A 403 5.66 12.10 39.54
N GLU A 404 4.41 11.84 39.16
CA GLU A 404 3.99 10.54 38.59
C GLU A 404 4.72 10.23 37.29
N LEU A 405 4.79 11.20 36.37
CA LEU A 405 5.54 11.06 35.12
C LEU A 405 7.02 10.79 35.38
N GLY A 406 7.64 11.50 36.32
CA GLY A 406 9.04 11.28 36.71
C GLY A 406 9.29 9.88 37.29
N THR A 407 8.36 9.35 38.05
CA THR A 407 8.42 7.98 38.58
C THR A 407 8.30 6.95 37.44
N MET A 408 7.29 7.08 36.58
CA MET A 408 7.05 6.14 35.47
C MET A 408 8.22 6.12 34.47
N ARG A 409 8.88 7.25 34.22
CA ARG A 409 10.11 7.30 33.41
C ARG A 409 11.26 6.54 34.06
N ARG A 410 11.49 6.71 35.36
CA ARG A 410 12.55 5.97 36.08
C ARG A 410 12.31 4.47 36.10
N ASP A 411 11.05 4.09 36.19
CA ASP A 411 10.62 2.69 36.25
C ASP A 411 10.50 2.07 34.86
N GLY A 412 10.76 2.84 33.78
CA GLY A 412 10.73 2.37 32.39
C GLY A 412 9.32 2.06 31.86
N VAL A 413 8.28 2.65 32.46
CA VAL A 413 6.89 2.47 32.01
C VAL A 413 6.55 3.38 30.83
N ILE A 414 7.12 4.61 30.82
CA ILE A 414 6.93 5.59 29.73
C ILE A 414 8.23 6.19 29.25
#